data_9398d70ff49a03911c1dea0f1e81eb87
#
_entry.id   9398d70ff49a03911c1dea0f1e81eb87
#
_cell.length_a   1.000
_cell.length_b   1.000
_cell.length_c   1.000
_cell.angle_alpha   90.00
_cell.angle_beta   90.00
_cell.angle_gamma   90.00
#
_symmetry.space_group_name_H-M   'P 1'
#
loop_
_entity.id
_entity.type
_entity.pdbx_description
1 polymer ?
#
loop_
_entity_poly.entity_id
_entity_poly.type
_entity_poly.pdbx_seq_one_letter_code
_entity_poly.pdbx_strand_id
1 'polypeptide(L)'
;MAEHVSKWSRDPSTKCGAVIVRPDKSLASTGFNGFPRRMDDDEELYNNREVKYDRVIHAELNAILSAHEPVRGYTLYVWPLPTCSRCAVHVIQSGISRVVCPPISPTVRERWGDSVDKAFDFYKEAGVAYSVMTPSAKIYKVAVE
;
A
#
# COMPACT_ATOMS: atom_id res chain seq x y z
N MET A 1 -11.74 -2.68 3.93
CA MET A 1 -10.77 -2.87 5.04
C MET A 1 -9.57 -1.93 4.93
N ALA A 2 -8.86 -1.88 3.80
CA ALA A 2 -7.68 -0.98 3.67
C ALA A 2 -8.03 0.49 3.95
N GLU A 3 -9.17 0.97 3.49
CA GLU A 3 -9.67 2.30 3.82
C GLU A 3 -9.88 2.49 5.32
N HIS A 4 -10.43 1.50 6.00
CA HIS A 4 -10.61 1.56 7.45
C HIS A 4 -9.28 1.61 8.18
N VAL A 5 -8.35 0.75 7.79
CA VAL A 5 -7.00 0.69 8.37
C VAL A 5 -6.24 2.00 8.14
N SER A 6 -6.43 2.66 7.00
CA SER A 6 -5.77 3.93 6.72
C SER A 6 -6.05 5.00 7.78
N LYS A 7 -7.24 4.97 8.38
CA LYS A 7 -7.64 5.93 9.41
C LYS A 7 -6.85 5.82 10.70
N TRP A 8 -6.12 4.73 10.88
CA TRP A 8 -5.24 4.54 12.04
C TRP A 8 -3.92 5.30 11.90
N SER A 9 -3.57 5.74 10.70
CA SER A 9 -2.36 6.54 10.49
C SER A 9 -2.44 7.88 11.21
N ARG A 10 -1.33 8.31 11.78
CA ARG A 10 -1.18 9.62 12.42
C ARG A 10 -0.70 10.69 11.44
N ASP A 11 -0.40 10.33 10.21
CA ASP A 11 0.05 11.30 9.20
C ASP A 11 -1.06 12.32 8.93
N PRO A 12 -0.82 13.61 9.15
CA PRO A 12 -1.84 14.64 8.92
C PRO A 12 -2.10 14.91 7.44
N SER A 13 -1.18 14.55 6.54
CA SER A 13 -1.30 14.83 5.11
C SER A 13 -2.07 13.76 4.36
N THR A 14 -1.55 12.55 4.36
CA THR A 14 -2.17 11.41 3.65
C THR A 14 -2.11 10.16 4.50
N LYS A 15 -3.27 9.63 4.80
CA LYS A 15 -3.42 8.39 5.58
C LYS A 15 -3.59 7.23 4.61
N CYS A 16 -2.61 6.33 4.62
CA CYS A 16 -2.60 5.15 3.75
C CYS A 16 -2.79 3.88 4.56
N GLY A 17 -3.48 2.92 3.98
CA GLY A 17 -3.70 1.62 4.58
C GLY A 17 -3.43 0.50 3.59
N ALA A 18 -2.99 -0.63 4.11
CA ALA A 18 -2.74 -1.84 3.36
C ALA A 18 -3.23 -3.06 4.13
N VAL A 19 -3.74 -4.04 3.41
CA VAL A 19 -4.25 -5.28 3.99
C VAL A 19 -3.74 -6.44 3.15
N ILE A 20 -3.18 -7.44 3.81
CA ILE A 20 -2.74 -8.68 3.16
C ILE A 20 -3.74 -9.77 3.48
N VAL A 21 -4.22 -10.44 2.44
CA VAL A 21 -5.29 -11.43 2.51
C VAL A 21 -4.77 -12.76 1.99
N ARG A 22 -5.05 -13.83 2.74
CA ARG A 22 -4.70 -15.21 2.35
C ARG A 22 -5.54 -15.69 1.16
N PRO A 23 -5.12 -16.76 0.49
CA PRO A 23 -5.92 -17.35 -0.60
C PRO A 23 -7.34 -17.76 -0.18
N ASP A 24 -7.55 -18.15 1.07
CA ASP A 24 -8.87 -18.48 1.61
C ASP A 24 -9.72 -17.27 1.97
N LYS A 25 -9.25 -16.07 1.68
CA LYS A 25 -9.89 -14.78 1.96
C LYS A 25 -9.83 -14.33 3.41
N SER A 26 -9.13 -15.04 4.27
CA SER A 26 -8.90 -14.58 5.64
C SER A 26 -7.80 -13.51 5.69
N LEU A 27 -7.86 -12.66 6.72
CA LEU A 27 -6.93 -11.56 6.92
C LEU A 27 -5.60 -12.08 7.49
N ALA A 28 -4.50 -11.80 6.80
CA ALA A 28 -3.16 -12.17 7.28
C ALA A 28 -2.49 -11.03 8.03
N SER A 29 -2.59 -9.80 7.52
CA SER A 29 -1.89 -8.65 8.12
C SER A 29 -2.53 -7.35 7.68
N THR A 30 -2.29 -6.30 8.47
CA THR A 30 -2.64 -4.92 8.16
C THR A 30 -1.43 -4.03 8.34
N GLY A 31 -1.41 -2.90 7.62
CA GLY A 31 -0.40 -1.88 7.79
C GLY A 31 -0.97 -0.51 7.45
N PHE A 32 -0.45 0.51 8.09
CA PHE A 32 -0.74 1.90 7.77
C PHE A 32 0.58 2.67 7.78
N ASN A 33 0.62 3.79 7.08
CA ASN A 33 1.84 4.57 7.02
C ASN A 33 2.11 5.26 8.37
N GLY A 34 3.37 5.27 8.77
CA GLY A 34 3.77 5.86 10.03
C GLY A 34 5.26 5.69 10.30
N PHE A 35 5.70 6.25 11.41
CA PHE A 35 7.07 6.12 11.87
C PHE A 35 7.30 4.77 12.56
N PRO A 36 8.54 4.30 12.65
CA PRO A 36 8.86 3.05 13.33
C PRO A 36 8.38 3.03 14.78
N ARG A 37 8.05 1.83 15.24
CA ARG A 37 7.70 1.61 16.66
C ARG A 37 8.81 2.13 17.57
N ARG A 38 8.42 2.74 18.69
CA ARG A 38 9.32 3.32 19.72
C ARG A 38 10.03 4.60 19.31
N MET A 39 9.83 5.07 18.08
CA MET A 39 10.27 6.39 17.68
C MET A 39 9.20 7.42 18.03
N ASP A 40 9.63 8.65 18.23
CA ASP A 40 8.73 9.76 18.44
C ASP A 40 7.79 9.93 17.24
N ASP A 41 6.51 10.08 17.52
CA ASP A 41 5.43 10.05 16.51
C ASP A 41 4.57 11.32 16.61
N ASP A 42 5.13 12.42 17.06
CA ASP A 42 4.43 13.70 17.15
C ASP A 42 4.08 14.25 15.77
N GLU A 43 2.93 14.91 15.70
CA GLU A 43 2.42 15.49 14.46
C GLU A 43 3.40 16.48 13.82
N GLU A 44 4.11 17.23 14.63
CA GLU A 44 5.11 18.20 14.13
C GLU A 44 6.20 17.54 13.28
N LEU A 45 6.58 16.32 13.62
CA LEU A 45 7.58 15.57 12.84
C LEU A 45 7.06 15.19 11.46
N TYR A 46 5.76 14.92 11.33
CA TYR A 46 5.14 14.67 10.03
C TYR A 46 5.07 15.93 9.16
N ASN A 47 4.96 17.10 9.78
CA ASN A 47 4.91 18.36 9.06
C ASN A 47 6.28 18.81 8.54
N ASN A 48 7.36 18.28 9.09
CA ASN A 48 8.72 18.49 8.58
C ASN A 48 9.00 17.44 7.49
N ARG A 49 8.97 17.86 6.23
CA ARG A 49 9.08 16.94 5.08
C ARG A 49 10.35 16.10 5.12
N GLU A 50 11.50 16.70 5.42
CA GLU A 50 12.77 15.99 5.48
C GLU A 50 12.77 14.92 6.57
N VAL A 51 12.34 15.26 7.78
CA VAL A 51 12.21 14.34 8.89
C VAL A 51 11.23 13.21 8.56
N LYS A 52 10.08 13.57 7.99
CA LYS A 52 9.06 12.58 7.59
C LYS A 52 9.61 11.58 6.59
N TYR A 53 10.28 12.04 5.55
CA TYR A 53 10.78 11.14 4.50
C TYR A 53 11.87 10.19 4.99
N ASP A 54 12.66 10.60 5.98
CA ASP A 54 13.66 9.74 6.59
C ASP A 54 13.05 8.65 7.47
N ARG A 55 11.89 8.90 8.06
CA ARG A 55 11.30 8.04 9.10
C ARG A 55 10.09 7.25 8.64
N VAL A 56 9.32 7.74 7.66
CA VAL A 56 8.04 7.13 7.31
C VAL A 56 8.23 5.76 6.66
N ILE A 57 7.46 4.80 7.15
CA ILE A 57 7.29 3.50 6.52
C ILE A 57 5.93 3.50 5.86
N HIS A 58 5.87 3.16 4.57
CA HIS A 58 4.61 3.09 3.85
C HIS A 58 3.74 1.93 4.34
N ALA A 59 2.45 2.05 4.11
CA ALA A 59 1.46 1.07 4.58
C ALA A 59 1.75 -0.35 4.08
N GLU A 60 2.16 -0.49 2.83
CA GLU A 60 2.46 -1.77 2.21
C GLU A 60 3.60 -2.50 2.92
N LEU A 61 4.71 -1.78 3.15
CA LEU A 61 5.85 -2.36 3.85
C LEU A 61 5.50 -2.67 5.30
N ASN A 62 4.73 -1.81 5.96
CA ASN A 62 4.27 -2.08 7.32
C ASN A 62 3.39 -3.34 7.38
N ALA A 63 2.53 -3.57 6.40
CA ALA A 63 1.73 -4.78 6.34
C ALA A 63 2.61 -6.03 6.19
N ILE A 64 3.64 -5.97 5.35
CA ILE A 64 4.58 -7.06 5.16
C ILE A 64 5.37 -7.33 6.44
N LEU A 65 5.92 -6.29 7.06
CA LEU A 65 6.72 -6.41 8.29
C LEU A 65 5.89 -6.85 9.50
N SER A 66 4.60 -6.56 9.52
CA SER A 66 3.70 -6.94 10.60
C SER A 66 3.10 -8.32 10.45
N ALA A 67 3.31 -8.98 9.32
CA ALA A 67 2.83 -10.34 9.11
C ALA A 67 3.61 -11.31 9.99
N HIS A 68 2.90 -12.29 10.56
CA HIS A 68 3.49 -13.33 11.40
C HIS A 68 3.73 -14.63 10.64
N GLU A 69 3.66 -14.58 9.33
CA GLU A 69 3.82 -15.72 8.44
C GLU A 69 4.34 -15.26 7.08
N PRO A 70 4.93 -16.14 6.27
CA PRO A 70 5.27 -15.81 4.89
C PRO A 70 4.00 -15.46 4.10
N VAL A 71 4.10 -14.41 3.27
CA VAL A 71 2.94 -13.88 2.51
C VAL A 71 2.97 -14.30 1.04
N ARG A 72 3.72 -15.33 0.70
CA ARG A 72 3.82 -15.84 -0.67
C ARG A 72 2.47 -16.31 -1.19
N GLY A 73 2.11 -15.84 -2.37
CA GLY A 73 0.84 -16.18 -3.01
C GLY A 73 -0.36 -15.41 -2.46
N TYR A 74 -0.14 -14.49 -1.54
CA TYR A 74 -1.22 -13.69 -0.95
C TYR A 74 -1.55 -12.48 -1.80
N THR A 75 -2.64 -11.81 -1.45
CA THR A 75 -3.11 -10.60 -2.13
C THR A 75 -2.94 -9.38 -1.22
N LEU A 76 -2.39 -8.30 -1.78
CA LEU A 76 -2.26 -7.00 -1.12
C LEU A 76 -3.32 -6.04 -1.63
N TYR A 77 -4.07 -5.43 -0.73
CA TYR A 77 -5.02 -4.35 -1.01
C TYR A 77 -4.50 -3.05 -0.41
N VAL A 78 -4.53 -1.96 -1.17
CA VAL A 78 -4.04 -0.66 -0.71
C VAL A 78 -5.08 0.45 -0.89
N TRP A 79 -4.99 1.49 -0.07
CA TRP A 79 -5.88 2.64 -0.08
C TRP A 79 -5.16 3.85 0.53
N PRO A 80 -5.35 5.10 0.09
CA PRO A 80 -6.11 5.55 -1.08
C PRO A 80 -5.26 5.67 -2.34
N LEU A 81 -3.97 5.41 -2.24
CA LEU A 81 -3.01 5.56 -3.33
C LEU A 81 -2.60 4.19 -3.87
N PRO A 82 -2.36 4.08 -5.19
CA PRO A 82 -1.65 2.93 -5.73
C PRO A 82 -0.26 2.81 -5.11
N THR A 83 0.34 1.63 -5.19
CA THR A 83 1.69 1.42 -4.66
C THR A 83 2.73 2.23 -5.43
N CYS A 84 3.72 2.76 -4.72
CA CYS A 84 4.85 3.44 -5.35
C CYS A 84 5.92 2.41 -5.79
N SER A 85 6.86 2.86 -6.62
CA SER A 85 7.93 1.99 -7.13
C SER A 85 8.82 1.44 -6.02
N ARG A 86 9.03 2.20 -4.95
CA ARG A 86 9.83 1.76 -3.81
C ARG A 86 9.17 0.63 -3.04
N CYS A 87 7.87 0.71 -2.84
CA CYS A 87 7.11 -0.37 -2.21
C CYS A 87 6.98 -1.59 -3.11
N ALA A 88 6.83 -1.39 -4.41
CA ALA A 88 6.65 -2.48 -5.36
C ALA A 88 7.78 -3.51 -5.29
N VAL A 89 9.03 -3.09 -5.17
CA VAL A 89 10.16 -4.03 -5.08
C VAL A 89 10.10 -4.89 -3.83
N HIS A 90 9.63 -4.33 -2.71
CA HIS A 90 9.45 -5.09 -1.47
C HIS A 90 8.26 -6.04 -1.56
N VAL A 91 7.18 -5.60 -2.17
CA VAL A 91 5.97 -6.42 -2.39
C VAL A 91 6.32 -7.64 -3.26
N ILE A 92 7.05 -7.41 -4.36
CA ILE A 92 7.52 -8.49 -5.25
C ILE A 92 8.40 -9.47 -4.48
N GLN A 93 9.39 -8.95 -3.75
CA GLN A 93 10.33 -9.79 -3.02
C GLN A 93 9.66 -10.61 -1.91
N SER A 94 8.58 -10.11 -1.33
CA SER A 94 7.81 -10.84 -0.32
C SER A 94 7.04 -12.03 -0.88
N GLY A 95 6.90 -12.13 -2.20
CA GLY A 95 6.18 -13.21 -2.86
C GLY A 95 4.67 -12.98 -3.02
N ILE A 96 4.17 -11.81 -2.70
CA ILE A 96 2.77 -11.45 -2.96
C ILE A 96 2.49 -11.65 -4.46
N SER A 97 1.38 -12.32 -4.77
CA SER A 97 1.04 -12.71 -6.15
C SER A 97 0.06 -11.76 -6.83
N ARG A 98 -0.64 -10.94 -6.06
CA ARG A 98 -1.64 -10.01 -6.59
C ARG A 98 -1.68 -8.73 -5.76
N VAL A 99 -1.78 -7.60 -6.46
CA VAL A 99 -1.96 -6.28 -5.85
C VAL A 99 -3.25 -5.66 -6.37
N VAL A 100 -4.05 -5.13 -5.44
CA VAL A 100 -5.31 -4.44 -5.75
C VAL A 100 -5.19 -3.01 -5.26
N CYS A 101 -5.28 -2.06 -6.19
CA CYS A 101 -5.13 -0.63 -5.93
C CYS A 101 -6.41 0.12 -6.32
N PRO A 102 -6.68 1.28 -5.71
CA PRO A 102 -7.70 2.17 -6.23
C PRO A 102 -7.25 2.81 -7.54
N PRO A 103 -8.18 3.39 -8.33
CA PRO A 103 -7.81 4.18 -9.48
C PRO A 103 -6.93 5.36 -9.06
N ILE A 104 -5.98 5.73 -9.92
CA ILE A 104 -5.17 6.91 -9.69
C ILE A 104 -5.98 8.16 -10.03
N SER A 105 -6.08 9.11 -9.07
CA SER A 105 -6.72 10.38 -9.31
C SER A 105 -5.81 11.32 -10.12
N PRO A 106 -6.36 12.35 -10.82
CA PRO A 106 -5.53 13.31 -11.53
C PRO A 106 -4.49 14.01 -10.64
N THR A 107 -4.85 14.35 -9.41
CA THR A 107 -3.94 14.97 -8.44
C THR A 107 -2.78 14.05 -8.07
N VAL A 108 -3.05 12.78 -7.84
CA VAL A 108 -2.03 11.78 -7.54
C VAL A 108 -1.17 11.53 -8.76
N ARG A 109 -1.77 11.48 -9.95
CA ARG A 109 -1.06 11.30 -11.22
C ARG A 109 -0.01 12.38 -11.42
N GLU A 110 -0.34 13.62 -11.11
CA GLU A 110 0.57 14.75 -11.25
C GLU A 110 1.81 14.62 -10.36
N ARG A 111 1.65 14.16 -9.12
CA ARG A 111 2.73 14.05 -8.14
C ARG A 111 3.48 12.72 -8.19
N TRP A 112 2.76 11.62 -8.41
CA TRP A 112 3.26 10.26 -8.21
C TRP A 112 3.14 9.38 -9.44
N GLY A 113 2.64 9.92 -10.58
CA GLY A 113 2.36 9.15 -11.77
C GLY A 113 3.54 8.32 -12.26
N ASP A 114 4.73 8.90 -12.30
CA ASP A 114 5.93 8.19 -12.74
C ASP A 114 6.27 7.01 -11.83
N SER A 115 6.16 7.20 -10.51
CA SER A 115 6.43 6.14 -9.55
C SER A 115 5.39 5.01 -9.63
N VAL A 116 4.13 5.37 -9.81
CA VAL A 116 3.03 4.40 -9.98
C VAL A 116 3.20 3.61 -11.27
N ASP A 117 3.56 4.26 -12.37
CA ASP A 117 3.81 3.60 -13.65
C ASP A 117 5.00 2.65 -13.57
N LYS A 118 6.06 3.03 -12.89
CA LYS A 118 7.21 2.14 -12.63
C LYS A 118 6.80 0.94 -11.79
N ALA A 119 5.99 1.15 -10.76
CA ALA A 119 5.48 0.05 -9.94
C ALA A 119 4.69 -0.95 -10.79
N PHE A 120 3.82 -0.45 -11.64
CA PHE A 120 3.04 -1.28 -12.57
C PHE A 120 3.96 -2.11 -13.49
N ASP A 121 4.97 -1.46 -14.07
CA ASP A 121 5.94 -2.15 -14.94
C ASP A 121 6.71 -3.22 -14.18
N PHE A 122 7.10 -2.97 -12.94
CA PHE A 122 7.78 -3.96 -12.10
C PHE A 122 6.88 -5.15 -11.79
N TYR A 123 5.61 -4.92 -11.46
CA TYR A 123 4.66 -5.99 -11.23
C TYR A 123 4.45 -6.83 -12.49
N LYS A 124 4.32 -6.20 -13.63
CA LYS A 124 4.17 -6.87 -14.90
C LYS A 124 5.39 -7.74 -15.23
N GLU A 125 6.59 -7.20 -15.06
CA GLU A 125 7.85 -7.94 -15.28
C GLU A 125 7.96 -9.15 -14.35
N ALA A 126 7.58 -8.98 -13.08
CA ALA A 126 7.67 -10.04 -12.07
C ALA A 126 6.52 -11.06 -12.12
N GLY A 127 5.51 -10.84 -12.96
CA GLY A 127 4.35 -11.73 -13.04
C GLY A 127 3.38 -11.56 -11.88
N VAL A 128 3.39 -10.42 -11.19
CA VAL A 128 2.42 -10.09 -10.14
C VAL A 128 1.16 -9.53 -10.78
N ALA A 129 0.00 -10.15 -10.49
CA ALA A 129 -1.28 -9.68 -11.00
C ALA A 129 -1.61 -8.31 -10.40
N TYR A 130 -2.12 -7.41 -11.23
CA TYR A 130 -2.49 -6.07 -10.82
C TYR A 130 -3.95 -5.81 -11.17
N SER A 131 -4.74 -5.34 -10.20
CA SER A 131 -6.15 -5.04 -10.38
C SER A 131 -6.47 -3.65 -9.84
N VAL A 132 -7.40 -2.97 -10.51
CA VAL A 132 -7.92 -1.68 -10.06
C VAL A 132 -9.34 -1.88 -9.56
N MET A 133 -9.64 -1.38 -8.36
CA MET A 133 -10.94 -1.56 -7.73
C MET A 133 -11.38 -0.28 -7.04
N THR A 134 -12.64 0.12 -7.24
CA THR A 134 -13.27 1.23 -6.53
C THR A 134 -14.11 0.69 -5.38
N PRO A 135 -13.92 1.19 -4.15
CA PRO A 135 -14.59 0.63 -2.98
C PRO A 135 -16.08 1.00 -2.85
N SER A 136 -16.57 1.96 -3.61
CA SER A 136 -17.93 2.50 -3.46
C SER A 136 -19.00 1.77 -4.26
N ALA A 137 -18.65 0.78 -5.05
CA ALA A 137 -19.60 0.13 -5.93
C ALA A 137 -20.34 -1.01 -5.24
N LYS A 138 -21.65 -1.08 -5.43
CA LYS A 138 -22.41 -2.28 -5.10
C LYS A 138 -21.98 -3.50 -5.93
N ILE A 139 -21.31 -3.25 -7.03
CA ILE A 139 -20.74 -4.27 -7.91
C ILE A 139 -19.30 -3.85 -8.16
N TYR A 140 -18.38 -4.68 -7.75
CA TYR A 140 -16.96 -4.45 -8.01
C TYR A 140 -16.60 -4.96 -9.38
N LYS A 141 -16.19 -4.05 -10.26
CA LYS A 141 -15.53 -4.44 -11.50
C LYS A 141 -14.04 -4.44 -11.24
N VAL A 142 -13.44 -5.60 -11.37
CA VAL A 142 -12.00 -5.74 -11.29
C VAL A 142 -11.47 -5.73 -12.72
N ALA A 143 -10.63 -4.75 -13.02
CA ALA A 143 -9.84 -4.80 -14.23
C ALA A 143 -8.66 -5.73 -13.94
N VAL A 144 -8.63 -6.87 -14.60
CA VAL A 144 -7.53 -7.83 -14.49
C VAL A 144 -6.63 -7.60 -15.70
N GLU A 145 -5.39 -7.26 -15.40
CA GLU A 145 -4.35 -7.09 -16.41
C GLU A 145 -3.65 -8.43 -16.71
#